data_ad7282e9c7c6f3df5641dc622620ff1e
#
_entry.id   ad7282e9c7c6f3df5641dc622620ff1e
#
_cell.length_a   1.000
_cell.length_b   1.000
_cell.length_c   1.000
_cell.angle_alpha   90.00
_cell.angle_beta   90.00
_cell.angle_gamma   90.00
#
_symmetry.space_group_name_H-M   'P 1'
#
loop_
_entity.id
_entity.type
_entity.pdbx_description
1 polymer ?
#
loop_
_entity_poly.entity_id
_entity_poly.type
_entity_poly.pdbx_seq_one_letter_code
_entity_poly.pdbx_strand_id
1 'polypeptide(L)'
;ADITISKEKDGFNTEGKGEPQRYISFIDAPGHEMLMATMLSGAAIIDSAILVVSANEGIRPQTREHFTALQAKQVKNIIIVQNKIDLVSEEQALENYKKIKEFVKGTIAENSPIIPISAQQGINMDILLEELNKLEVPKRDANATPMFLVARSFDINKPGKEIKDLNGGVLGGILKQGTLKVGDEIEIKPGLMIKKAGQVSYETLTTKILSLHK
;
A
#
# COMPACT_ATOMS: atom_id res chain seq x y z
N ALA A 1 8.24 -2.27 0.47
CA ALA A 1 9.37 -2.16 -0.49
C ALA A 1 9.12 -0.96 -1.40
N ASP A 2 10.18 -0.25 -1.74
CA ASP A 2 10.12 0.96 -2.54
C ASP A 2 10.84 0.74 -3.86
N ILE A 3 10.27 1.22 -4.95
CA ILE A 3 10.91 1.19 -6.26
C ILE A 3 10.83 2.55 -6.94
N THR A 4 11.78 2.81 -7.83
CA THR A 4 11.72 3.91 -8.79
C THR A 4 11.51 3.32 -10.18
N ILE A 5 10.42 3.70 -10.83
CA ILE A 5 10.18 3.35 -12.23
C ILE A 5 10.93 4.36 -13.09
N SER A 6 11.82 3.87 -13.94
CA SER A 6 12.57 4.67 -14.91
C SER A 6 12.18 4.30 -16.33
N LYS A 7 12.21 5.28 -17.25
CA LYS A 7 11.90 5.10 -18.66
C LYS A 7 13.18 5.08 -19.49
N GLU A 8 13.36 4.05 -20.27
CA GLU A 8 14.38 3.91 -21.31
C GLU A 8 13.75 3.97 -22.71
N LYS A 9 14.58 3.90 -23.76
CA LYS A 9 14.08 3.93 -25.16
C LYS A 9 13.11 2.79 -25.47
N ASP A 10 13.35 1.62 -24.88
CA ASP A 10 12.67 0.38 -25.21
C ASP A 10 11.67 -0.09 -24.13
N GLY A 11 11.38 0.72 -23.08
CA GLY A 11 10.41 0.34 -22.07
C GLY A 11 10.64 0.96 -20.69
N PHE A 12 10.05 0.35 -19.69
CA PHE A 12 10.17 0.74 -18.29
C PHE A 12 10.98 -0.30 -17.50
N ASN A 13 11.79 0.17 -16.55
CA ASN A 13 12.57 -0.67 -15.66
C ASN A 13 12.62 -0.12 -14.24
N THR A 14 13.12 -0.92 -13.30
CA THR A 14 13.33 -0.55 -11.90
C THR A 14 14.81 -0.56 -11.49
N GLU A 15 15.70 -0.71 -12.47
CA GLU A 15 17.15 -0.78 -12.27
C GLU A 15 17.84 0.59 -12.18
N GLY A 16 17.04 1.66 -12.28
CA GLY A 16 17.55 3.05 -12.26
C GLY A 16 18.23 3.48 -13.56
N LYS A 17 18.05 2.71 -14.64
CA LYS A 17 18.50 3.08 -15.99
C LYS A 17 17.47 3.98 -16.67
N GLY A 18 17.92 5.07 -17.29
CA GLY A 18 17.05 6.02 -17.97
C GLY A 18 16.50 7.12 -17.06
N GLU A 19 15.44 7.78 -17.49
CA GLU A 19 14.83 8.91 -16.79
C GLU A 19 13.85 8.45 -15.72
N PRO A 20 14.04 8.83 -14.43
CA PRO A 20 13.11 8.50 -13.37
C PRO A 20 11.72 9.12 -13.63
N GLN A 21 10.68 8.29 -13.65
CA GLN A 21 9.30 8.71 -13.90
C GLN A 21 8.45 8.73 -12.63
N ARG A 22 8.61 7.70 -11.81
CA ARG A 22 7.74 7.52 -10.63
C ARG A 22 8.43 6.77 -9.51
N TYR A 23 8.20 7.24 -8.29
CA TYR A 23 8.53 6.52 -7.06
C TYR A 23 7.27 5.85 -6.51
N ILE A 24 7.34 4.55 -6.20
CA ILE A 24 6.23 3.77 -5.68
C ILE A 24 6.69 3.03 -4.42
N SER A 25 5.89 3.14 -3.36
CA SER A 25 6.05 2.36 -2.14
C SER A 25 5.02 1.24 -2.10
N PHE A 26 5.47 -0.01 -2.02
CA PHE A 26 4.61 -1.18 -1.93
C PHE A 26 4.35 -1.56 -0.47
N ILE A 27 3.09 -1.80 -0.17
CA ILE A 27 2.65 -2.38 1.10
C ILE A 27 2.11 -3.77 0.79
N ASP A 28 2.79 -4.79 1.29
CA ASP A 28 2.34 -6.17 1.18
C ASP A 28 1.16 -6.43 2.12
N ALA A 29 0.09 -7.00 1.57
CA ALA A 29 -1.08 -7.36 2.34
C ALA A 29 -0.96 -8.83 2.78
N PRO A 30 -0.96 -9.12 4.10
CA PRO A 30 -0.87 -10.50 4.57
C PRO A 30 -2.05 -11.33 4.10
N GLY A 31 -1.77 -12.53 3.56
CA GLY A 31 -2.75 -13.41 2.93
C GLY A 31 -3.61 -14.24 3.88
N HIS A 32 -3.41 -14.19 5.20
CA HIS A 32 -4.13 -15.00 6.19
C HIS A 32 -5.33 -14.26 6.76
N GLU A 33 -6.47 -14.96 6.94
CA GLU A 33 -7.74 -14.44 7.47
C GLU A 33 -7.58 -13.63 8.77
N MET A 34 -6.67 -14.05 9.67
CA MET A 34 -6.42 -13.36 10.94
C MET A 34 -5.87 -11.94 10.80
N LEU A 35 -5.44 -11.52 9.62
CA LEU A 35 -4.80 -10.23 9.40
C LEU A 35 -5.66 -9.25 8.59
N MET A 36 -6.92 -9.58 8.31
CA MET A 36 -7.85 -8.71 7.57
C MET A 36 -8.05 -7.35 8.26
N ALA A 37 -8.08 -7.31 9.60
CA ALA A 37 -8.17 -6.05 10.35
C ALA A 37 -6.94 -5.15 10.12
N THR A 38 -5.75 -5.74 10.04
CA THR A 38 -4.50 -5.04 9.72
C THR A 38 -4.51 -4.52 8.27
N MET A 39 -5.02 -5.31 7.34
CA MET A 39 -5.20 -4.91 5.96
C MET A 39 -6.21 -3.76 5.83
N LEU A 40 -7.35 -3.82 6.53
CA LEU A 40 -8.36 -2.76 6.52
C LEU A 40 -7.83 -1.44 7.11
N SER A 41 -7.00 -1.49 8.14
CA SER A 41 -6.32 -0.31 8.67
C SER A 41 -5.27 0.23 7.69
N GLY A 42 -4.52 -0.66 7.04
CA GLY A 42 -3.56 -0.31 5.98
C GLY A 42 -4.22 0.25 4.72
N ALA A 43 -5.43 -0.21 4.37
CA ALA A 43 -6.16 0.27 3.19
C ALA A 43 -6.51 1.78 3.24
N ALA A 44 -6.51 2.41 4.42
CA ALA A 44 -6.65 3.86 4.54
C ALA A 44 -5.41 4.64 4.03
N ILE A 45 -4.30 3.94 3.84
CA ILE A 45 -2.99 4.49 3.49
C ILE A 45 -2.70 4.33 2.00
N ILE A 46 -3.29 3.31 1.35
CA ILE A 46 -3.02 3.01 -0.06
C ILE A 46 -3.74 3.97 -1.00
N ASP A 47 -3.07 4.30 -2.10
CA ASP A 47 -3.63 5.11 -3.19
C ASP A 47 -4.11 4.23 -4.36
N SER A 48 -3.54 3.03 -4.50
CA SER A 48 -3.84 2.07 -5.56
C SER A 48 -3.64 0.64 -5.06
N ALA A 49 -4.17 -0.35 -5.76
CA ALA A 49 -4.00 -1.76 -5.41
C ALA A 49 -3.62 -2.60 -6.61
N ILE A 50 -2.77 -3.59 -6.39
CA ILE A 50 -2.51 -4.69 -7.32
C ILE A 50 -3.22 -5.92 -6.77
N LEU A 51 -4.21 -6.44 -7.50
CA LEU A 51 -4.88 -7.70 -7.19
C LEU A 51 -4.20 -8.82 -7.95
N VAL A 52 -3.47 -9.68 -7.25
CA VAL A 52 -2.74 -10.79 -7.86
C VAL A 52 -3.60 -12.05 -7.85
N VAL A 53 -3.80 -12.64 -9.01
CA VAL A 53 -4.49 -13.92 -9.22
C VAL A 53 -3.55 -14.88 -9.93
N SER A 54 -3.40 -16.08 -9.39
CA SER A 54 -2.57 -17.11 -10.01
C SER A 54 -3.30 -17.77 -11.18
N ALA A 55 -2.64 -17.91 -12.34
CA ALA A 55 -3.24 -18.53 -13.52
C ALA A 55 -3.61 -20.01 -13.32
N ASN A 56 -2.80 -20.74 -12.54
CA ASN A 56 -3.01 -22.16 -12.26
C ASN A 56 -4.02 -22.42 -11.13
N GLU A 57 -4.19 -21.48 -10.18
CA GLU A 57 -5.06 -21.65 -9.03
C GLU A 57 -6.39 -20.92 -9.15
N GLY A 58 -6.43 -19.86 -9.94
CA GLY A 58 -7.61 -19.02 -10.11
C GLY A 58 -7.94 -18.14 -8.91
N ILE A 59 -9.21 -17.77 -8.82
CA ILE A 59 -9.73 -16.89 -7.77
C ILE A 59 -10.00 -17.70 -6.50
N ARG A 60 -9.14 -17.52 -5.51
CA ARG A 60 -9.23 -18.17 -4.20
C ARG A 60 -10.17 -17.42 -3.24
N PRO A 61 -10.64 -18.04 -2.14
CA PRO A 61 -11.44 -17.35 -1.12
C PRO A 61 -10.76 -16.07 -0.62
N GLN A 62 -9.47 -16.12 -0.32
CA GLN A 62 -8.69 -14.96 0.13
C GLN A 62 -8.66 -13.83 -0.91
N THR A 63 -8.58 -14.16 -2.20
CA THR A 63 -8.68 -13.16 -3.28
C THR A 63 -10.01 -12.41 -3.22
N ARG A 64 -11.12 -13.13 -2.93
CA ARG A 64 -12.45 -12.54 -2.79
C ARG A 64 -12.55 -11.62 -1.57
N GLU A 65 -11.99 -12.05 -0.45
CA GLU A 65 -11.97 -11.28 0.80
C GLU A 65 -11.17 -9.98 0.64
N HIS A 66 -9.96 -10.07 0.07
CA HIS A 66 -9.14 -8.90 -0.22
C HIS A 66 -9.83 -7.94 -1.18
N PHE A 67 -10.47 -8.49 -2.22
CA PHE A 67 -11.21 -7.66 -3.17
C PHE A 67 -12.41 -6.98 -2.52
N THR A 68 -13.16 -7.67 -1.65
CA THR A 68 -14.25 -7.09 -0.86
C THR A 68 -13.76 -5.93 0.01
N ALA A 69 -12.59 -6.07 0.62
CA ALA A 69 -11.98 -4.98 1.41
C ALA A 69 -11.61 -3.76 0.55
N LEU A 70 -11.08 -3.97 -0.67
CA LEU A 70 -10.81 -2.90 -1.63
C LEU A 70 -12.10 -2.18 -2.04
N GLN A 71 -13.18 -2.93 -2.29
CA GLN A 71 -14.50 -2.38 -2.59
C GLN A 71 -15.05 -1.55 -1.42
N ALA A 72 -15.00 -2.08 -0.19
CA ALA A 72 -15.46 -1.37 1.01
C ALA A 72 -14.71 -0.04 1.22
N LYS A 73 -13.43 0.02 0.83
CA LYS A 73 -12.59 1.23 0.89
C LYS A 73 -12.68 2.10 -0.36
N GLN A 74 -13.43 1.67 -1.39
CA GLN A 74 -13.58 2.37 -2.66
C GLN A 74 -12.24 2.76 -3.31
N VAL A 75 -11.27 1.83 -3.30
CA VAL A 75 -9.98 2.03 -3.96
C VAL A 75 -10.21 2.14 -5.47
N LYS A 76 -9.98 3.32 -6.04
CA LYS A 76 -10.33 3.60 -7.44
C LYS A 76 -9.35 3.02 -8.45
N ASN A 77 -8.07 2.98 -8.10
CA ASN A 77 -7.00 2.55 -9.00
C ASN A 77 -6.61 1.10 -8.68
N ILE A 78 -7.11 0.16 -9.46
CA ILE A 78 -6.81 -1.27 -9.31
C ILE A 78 -6.19 -1.78 -10.60
N ILE A 79 -5.07 -2.50 -10.47
CA ILE A 79 -4.48 -3.29 -11.54
C ILE A 79 -4.64 -4.76 -11.15
N ILE A 80 -5.12 -5.57 -12.08
CA ILE A 80 -5.25 -7.02 -11.85
C ILE A 80 -4.08 -7.70 -12.56
N VAL A 81 -3.39 -8.54 -11.83
CA VAL A 81 -2.24 -9.29 -12.34
C VAL A 81 -2.59 -10.78 -12.36
N GLN A 82 -2.61 -11.37 -13.55
CA GLN A 82 -2.69 -12.80 -13.74
C GLN A 82 -1.27 -13.37 -13.76
N ASN A 83 -0.80 -13.84 -12.59
CA ASN A 83 0.58 -14.32 -12.43
C ASN A 83 0.72 -15.82 -12.69
N LYS A 84 1.94 -16.30 -12.88
CA LYS A 84 2.30 -17.70 -13.11
C LYS A 84 1.74 -18.25 -14.42
N ILE A 85 1.69 -17.45 -15.48
CA ILE A 85 1.23 -17.92 -16.80
C ILE A 85 2.14 -18.97 -17.41
N ASP A 86 3.40 -19.05 -16.96
CA ASP A 86 4.39 -20.05 -17.32
C ASP A 86 4.05 -21.47 -16.85
N LEU A 87 3.13 -21.62 -15.88
CA LEU A 87 2.74 -22.91 -15.32
C LEU A 87 1.47 -23.51 -15.96
N VAL A 88 0.89 -22.86 -16.96
CA VAL A 88 -0.38 -23.27 -17.58
C VAL A 88 -0.29 -23.21 -19.08
N SER A 89 -1.19 -23.92 -19.78
CA SER A 89 -1.34 -23.75 -21.23
C SER A 89 -2.01 -22.42 -21.58
N GLU A 90 -1.85 -21.98 -22.82
CA GLU A 90 -2.51 -20.77 -23.31
C GLU A 90 -4.04 -20.83 -23.15
N GLU A 91 -4.67 -21.98 -23.41
CA GLU A 91 -6.10 -22.19 -23.23
C GLU A 91 -6.52 -22.02 -21.78
N GLN A 92 -5.75 -22.58 -20.84
CA GLN A 92 -5.99 -22.44 -19.41
C GLN A 92 -5.81 -21.00 -18.93
N ALA A 93 -4.80 -20.31 -19.44
CA ALA A 93 -4.58 -18.89 -19.15
C ALA A 93 -5.75 -18.03 -19.64
N LEU A 94 -6.24 -18.28 -20.86
CA LEU A 94 -7.40 -17.58 -21.41
C LEU A 94 -8.70 -17.87 -20.65
N GLU A 95 -8.92 -19.12 -20.22
CA GLU A 95 -10.06 -19.48 -19.41
C GLU A 95 -10.00 -18.76 -18.04
N ASN A 96 -8.85 -18.77 -17.39
CA ASN A 96 -8.65 -18.06 -16.13
C ASN A 96 -8.86 -16.54 -16.31
N TYR A 97 -8.37 -15.94 -17.40
CA TYR A 97 -8.60 -14.53 -17.73
C TYR A 97 -10.10 -14.21 -17.83
N LYS A 98 -10.88 -15.06 -18.51
CA LYS A 98 -12.34 -14.90 -18.61
C LYS A 98 -13.00 -14.96 -17.26
N LYS A 99 -12.58 -15.88 -16.37
CA LYS A 99 -13.09 -16.00 -14.99
C LYS A 99 -12.76 -14.75 -14.17
N ILE A 100 -11.57 -14.19 -14.32
CA ILE A 100 -11.20 -12.93 -13.65
C ILE A 100 -12.11 -11.80 -14.14
N LYS A 101 -12.31 -11.68 -15.46
CA LYS A 101 -13.16 -10.65 -16.06
C LYS A 101 -14.62 -10.75 -15.59
N GLU A 102 -15.16 -11.96 -15.48
CA GLU A 102 -16.49 -12.19 -14.94
C GLU A 102 -16.58 -11.87 -13.45
N PHE A 103 -15.54 -12.19 -12.68
CA PHE A 103 -15.48 -11.91 -11.25
C PHE A 103 -15.52 -10.41 -10.92
N VAL A 104 -14.91 -9.58 -11.75
CA VAL A 104 -14.86 -8.12 -11.51
C VAL A 104 -15.99 -7.35 -12.19
N LYS A 105 -16.81 -8.00 -12.97
CA LYS A 105 -17.94 -7.40 -13.69
C LYS A 105 -18.95 -6.78 -12.71
N GLY A 106 -19.39 -5.55 -13.01
CA GLY A 106 -20.30 -4.80 -12.12
C GLY A 106 -19.65 -4.28 -10.84
N THR A 107 -18.33 -4.33 -10.73
CA THR A 107 -17.60 -3.88 -9.54
C THR A 107 -16.72 -2.66 -9.83
N ILE A 108 -16.05 -2.14 -8.80
CA ILE A 108 -15.09 -1.03 -8.92
C ILE A 108 -13.90 -1.35 -9.84
N ALA A 109 -13.63 -2.64 -10.10
CA ALA A 109 -12.51 -3.11 -10.93
C ALA A 109 -12.94 -3.57 -12.34
N GLU A 110 -14.18 -3.35 -12.76
CA GLU A 110 -14.69 -3.80 -14.06
C GLU A 110 -13.84 -3.33 -15.24
N ASN A 111 -13.36 -2.10 -15.18
CA ASN A 111 -12.52 -1.50 -16.21
C ASN A 111 -11.02 -1.55 -15.88
N SER A 112 -10.63 -2.27 -14.84
CA SER A 112 -9.22 -2.41 -14.46
C SER A 112 -8.45 -3.24 -15.50
N PRO A 113 -7.21 -2.86 -15.84
CA PRO A 113 -6.37 -3.68 -16.70
C PRO A 113 -6.08 -5.03 -16.02
N ILE A 114 -6.15 -6.11 -16.84
CA ILE A 114 -5.76 -7.46 -16.42
C ILE A 114 -4.49 -7.82 -17.19
N ILE A 115 -3.38 -7.94 -16.50
CA ILE A 115 -2.06 -8.13 -17.10
C ILE A 115 -1.59 -9.56 -16.82
N PRO A 116 -1.46 -10.42 -17.85
CA PRO A 116 -0.87 -11.74 -17.70
C PRO A 116 0.64 -11.61 -17.58
N ILE A 117 1.22 -12.13 -16.50
CA ILE A 117 2.66 -12.10 -16.24
C ILE A 117 3.21 -13.45 -15.77
N SER A 118 4.51 -13.61 -15.91
CA SER A 118 5.28 -14.52 -15.06
C SER A 118 6.34 -13.69 -14.31
N ALA A 119 6.11 -13.46 -13.04
CA ALA A 119 7.04 -12.68 -12.22
C ALA A 119 8.41 -13.39 -12.10
N GLN A 120 8.41 -14.73 -12.09
CA GLN A 120 9.64 -15.51 -12.00
C GLN A 120 10.46 -15.49 -13.28
N GLN A 121 9.79 -15.46 -14.45
CA GLN A 121 10.43 -15.44 -15.76
C GLN A 121 10.61 -14.02 -16.30
N GLY A 122 10.12 -12.99 -15.59
CA GLY A 122 10.16 -11.61 -16.06
C GLY A 122 9.23 -11.28 -17.23
N ILE A 123 8.29 -12.17 -17.57
CA ILE A 123 7.39 -11.99 -18.72
C ILE A 123 6.38 -10.88 -18.42
N ASN A 124 6.26 -9.91 -19.34
CA ASN A 124 5.33 -8.78 -19.28
C ASN A 124 5.49 -7.88 -18.05
N MET A 125 6.66 -7.87 -17.41
CA MET A 125 6.94 -6.99 -16.28
C MET A 125 7.04 -5.53 -16.71
N ASP A 126 7.53 -5.26 -17.91
CA ASP A 126 7.56 -3.94 -18.55
C ASP A 126 6.14 -3.37 -18.72
N ILE A 127 5.18 -4.19 -19.15
CA ILE A 127 3.76 -3.81 -19.29
C ILE A 127 3.18 -3.46 -17.91
N LEU A 128 3.50 -4.25 -16.88
CA LEU A 128 3.06 -3.94 -15.52
C LEU A 128 3.63 -2.61 -15.02
N LEU A 129 4.91 -2.35 -15.27
CA LEU A 129 5.55 -1.08 -14.90
C LEU A 129 4.95 0.10 -15.66
N GLU A 130 4.61 -0.09 -16.94
CA GLU A 130 3.91 0.93 -17.73
C GLU A 130 2.55 1.27 -17.14
N GLU A 131 1.73 0.27 -16.80
CA GLU A 131 0.41 0.50 -16.18
C GLU A 131 0.53 1.14 -14.78
N LEU A 132 1.52 0.75 -13.99
CA LEU A 132 1.82 1.40 -12.72
C LEU A 132 2.21 2.87 -12.91
N ASN A 133 2.94 3.19 -13.98
CA ASN A 133 3.31 4.56 -14.29
C ASN A 133 2.12 5.42 -14.75
N LYS A 134 1.07 4.83 -15.33
CA LYS A 134 -0.16 5.52 -15.76
C LYS A 134 -1.11 5.83 -14.60
N LEU A 135 -0.95 5.20 -13.43
CA LEU A 135 -1.85 5.44 -12.30
C LEU A 135 -1.88 6.93 -11.90
N GLU A 136 -3.05 7.45 -11.61
CA GLU A 136 -3.17 8.82 -11.14
C GLU A 136 -2.50 9.01 -9.78
N VAL A 137 -1.65 10.04 -9.67
CA VAL A 137 -1.10 10.45 -8.37
C VAL A 137 -2.16 11.24 -7.63
N PRO A 138 -2.56 10.83 -6.42
CA PRO A 138 -3.52 11.60 -5.64
C PRO A 138 -3.03 13.04 -5.41
N LYS A 139 -3.86 13.99 -5.76
CA LYS A 139 -3.58 15.42 -5.47
C LYS A 139 -3.70 15.62 -3.96
N ARG A 140 -2.61 15.97 -3.33
CA ARG A 140 -2.56 16.31 -1.90
C ARG A 140 -2.35 17.81 -1.76
N ASP A 141 -3.21 18.44 -0.94
CA ASP A 141 -3.06 19.87 -0.66
C ASP A 141 -1.89 20.09 0.30
N ALA A 142 -0.79 20.61 -0.21
CA ALA A 142 0.41 20.89 0.57
C ALA A 142 0.24 22.10 1.53
N ASN A 143 -0.77 22.93 1.31
CA ASN A 143 -1.03 24.12 2.13
C ASN A 143 -2.07 23.88 3.22
N ALA A 144 -2.75 22.75 3.20
CA ALA A 144 -3.69 22.38 4.26
C ALA A 144 -2.98 22.10 5.58
N THR A 145 -3.74 22.11 6.67
CA THR A 145 -3.23 21.67 7.99
C THR A 145 -2.67 20.25 7.88
N PRO A 146 -1.41 20.01 8.30
CA PRO A 146 -0.79 18.70 8.15
C PRO A 146 -1.61 17.59 8.82
N MET A 147 -1.81 16.49 8.10
CA MET A 147 -2.46 15.29 8.60
C MET A 147 -1.63 14.06 8.23
N PHE A 148 -0.97 13.49 9.23
CA PHE A 148 -0.18 12.28 9.09
C PHE A 148 -0.94 11.10 9.71
N LEU A 149 -1.24 10.09 8.89
CA LEU A 149 -1.86 8.85 9.35
C LEU A 149 -0.78 7.88 9.81
N VAL A 150 -0.77 7.56 11.09
CA VAL A 150 0.18 6.62 11.66
C VAL A 150 -0.28 5.19 11.38
N ALA A 151 0.54 4.42 10.67
CA ALA A 151 0.34 3.00 10.43
C ALA A 151 1.02 2.13 11.48
N ARG A 152 2.21 2.55 11.90
CA ARG A 152 3.06 1.83 12.88
C ARG A 152 3.83 2.82 13.74
N SER A 153 4.14 2.38 14.95
CA SER A 153 5.08 3.08 15.84
C SER A 153 6.20 2.11 16.22
N PHE A 154 7.40 2.64 16.33
CA PHE A 154 8.58 1.87 16.71
C PHE A 154 9.23 2.51 17.92
N ASP A 155 9.52 1.70 18.93
CA ASP A 155 10.39 2.10 20.03
C ASP A 155 11.85 1.96 19.56
N ILE A 156 12.59 3.06 19.61
CA ILE A 156 14.02 3.11 19.24
C ILE A 156 14.93 3.04 20.46
N ASN A 157 14.39 2.89 21.65
CA ASN A 157 15.16 2.83 22.86
C ASN A 157 15.72 1.44 23.10
N LYS A 158 17.00 1.37 23.47
CA LYS A 158 17.62 0.10 23.83
C LYS A 158 17.08 -0.36 25.21
N PRO A 159 16.85 -1.67 25.41
CA PRO A 159 16.50 -2.21 26.71
C PRO A 159 17.48 -1.75 27.80
N GLY A 160 16.95 -1.37 28.96
CA GLY A 160 17.76 -0.93 30.11
C GLY A 160 18.12 0.56 30.15
N LYS A 161 17.63 1.38 29.22
CA LYS A 161 17.75 2.84 29.32
C LYS A 161 16.93 3.38 30.51
N GLU A 162 17.49 4.34 31.20
CA GLU A 162 16.76 5.09 32.25
C GLU A 162 15.71 6.00 31.60
N ILE A 163 14.62 6.27 32.33
CA ILE A 163 13.48 7.08 31.80
C ILE A 163 13.94 8.45 31.29
N LYS A 164 14.90 9.08 31.98
CA LYS A 164 15.46 10.39 31.62
C LYS A 164 16.24 10.39 30.28
N ASP A 165 16.70 9.22 29.85
CA ASP A 165 17.52 9.03 28.64
C ASP A 165 16.70 8.46 27.48
N LEU A 166 15.40 8.28 27.66
CA LEU A 166 14.53 7.79 26.61
C LEU A 166 14.40 8.85 25.50
N ASN A 167 14.63 8.42 24.28
CA ASN A 167 14.25 9.17 23.08
C ASN A 167 12.80 8.88 22.74
N GLY A 168 12.15 9.78 22.03
CA GLY A 168 10.82 9.52 21.49
C GLY A 168 10.81 8.32 20.53
N GLY A 169 9.62 7.87 20.19
CA GLY A 169 9.44 6.79 19.20
C GLY A 169 9.52 7.31 17.76
N VAL A 170 9.61 6.37 16.82
CA VAL A 170 9.46 6.65 15.38
C VAL A 170 8.06 6.29 14.94
N LEU A 171 7.37 7.22 14.29
CA LEU A 171 6.04 7.00 13.69
C LEU A 171 6.20 6.79 12.20
N GLY A 172 5.78 5.62 11.72
CA GLY A 172 5.71 5.31 10.30
C GLY A 172 4.29 5.42 9.77
N GLY A 173 4.11 6.04 8.60
CA GLY A 173 2.79 6.24 8.03
C GLY A 173 2.81 7.07 6.76
N ILE A 174 1.72 7.78 6.48
CA ILE A 174 1.59 8.60 5.29
C ILE A 174 1.07 10.00 5.62
N LEU A 175 1.68 11.00 5.00
CA LEU A 175 1.19 12.37 5.04
C LEU A 175 0.06 12.53 4.00
N LYS A 176 -1.19 12.64 4.48
CA LYS A 176 -2.37 12.77 3.61
C LYS A 176 -2.53 14.17 3.05
N GLN A 177 -2.13 15.19 3.79
CA GLN A 177 -2.16 16.59 3.39
C GLN A 177 -1.20 17.42 4.21
N GLY A 178 -0.95 18.65 3.77
CA GLY A 178 -0.06 19.59 4.44
C GLY A 178 1.42 19.28 4.23
N THR A 179 2.24 19.99 4.97
CA THR A 179 3.70 19.84 4.97
C THR A 179 4.20 19.76 6.40
N LEU A 180 5.13 18.87 6.69
CA LEU A 180 5.78 18.72 7.99
C LEU A 180 7.26 19.09 7.87
N LYS A 181 7.78 19.77 8.90
CA LYS A 181 9.18 20.16 9.00
C LYS A 181 9.75 19.71 10.34
N VAL A 182 11.07 19.54 10.39
CA VAL A 182 11.76 19.31 11.65
C VAL A 182 11.58 20.55 12.55
N GLY A 183 11.21 20.32 13.81
CA GLY A 183 10.90 21.35 14.77
C GLY A 183 9.42 21.70 14.91
N ASP A 184 8.56 21.25 13.96
CA ASP A 184 7.12 21.47 14.07
C ASP A 184 6.57 20.80 15.33
N GLU A 185 5.64 21.49 16.00
CA GLU A 185 4.85 20.96 17.09
C GLU A 185 3.64 20.23 16.53
N ILE A 186 3.45 18.99 16.96
CA ILE A 186 2.39 18.09 16.46
C ILE A 186 1.55 17.54 17.59
N GLU A 187 0.29 17.26 17.30
CA GLU A 187 -0.64 16.53 18.17
C GLU A 187 -0.79 15.09 17.69
N ILE A 188 -0.63 14.13 18.61
CA ILE A 188 -0.87 12.71 18.36
C ILE A 188 -2.22 12.35 18.96
N LYS A 189 -3.15 11.94 18.11
CA LYS A 189 -4.52 11.52 18.47
C LYS A 189 -4.74 10.04 18.15
N PRO A 190 -5.50 9.32 18.97
CA PRO A 190 -6.22 9.74 20.19
C PRO A 190 -5.30 10.01 21.37
N GLY A 191 -4.00 9.71 21.31
CA GLY A 191 -3.02 9.94 22.35
C GLY A 191 -2.98 8.82 23.40
N LEU A 192 -2.76 9.19 24.65
CA LEU A 192 -2.62 8.25 25.76
C LEU A 192 -3.98 7.75 26.24
N MET A 193 -4.14 6.42 26.27
CA MET A 193 -5.34 5.79 26.83
C MET A 193 -5.27 5.74 28.35
N ILE A 194 -6.21 6.39 29.02
CA ILE A 194 -6.32 6.42 30.48
C ILE A 194 -7.54 5.59 30.88
N LYS A 195 -7.32 4.57 31.74
CA LYS A 195 -8.39 3.76 32.33
C LYS A 195 -8.58 4.16 33.76
N LYS A 196 -9.73 4.77 34.13
CA LYS A 196 -10.10 5.08 35.51
C LYS A 196 -11.51 4.51 35.79
N ALA A 197 -11.62 3.73 36.86
CA ALA A 197 -12.92 3.20 37.35
C ALA A 197 -13.82 2.58 36.26
N GLY A 198 -13.22 1.83 35.32
CA GLY A 198 -13.98 1.17 34.23
C GLY A 198 -14.29 2.07 33.00
N GLN A 199 -13.98 3.36 33.08
CA GLN A 199 -14.09 4.29 31.96
C GLN A 199 -12.76 4.43 31.23
N VAL A 200 -12.84 4.49 29.90
CA VAL A 200 -11.70 4.74 29.02
C VAL A 200 -11.79 6.18 28.50
N SER A 201 -10.75 6.97 28.75
CA SER A 201 -10.57 8.29 28.18
C SER A 201 -9.24 8.37 27.42
N TYR A 202 -9.11 9.35 26.54
CA TYR A 202 -7.88 9.58 25.78
C TYR A 202 -7.37 10.99 26.03
N GLU A 203 -6.06 11.12 26.22
CA GLU A 203 -5.39 12.40 26.37
C GLU A 203 -4.45 12.62 25.18
N THR A 204 -4.70 13.70 24.41
CA THR A 204 -3.87 14.05 23.26
C THR A 204 -2.43 14.32 23.71
N LEU A 205 -1.48 13.73 22.97
CA LEU A 205 -0.07 13.98 23.22
C LEU A 205 0.44 15.06 22.27
N THR A 206 1.13 16.06 22.84
CA THR A 206 1.82 17.09 22.07
C THR A 206 3.33 16.85 22.13
N THR A 207 3.98 16.91 20.96
CA THR A 207 5.44 16.72 20.86
C THR A 207 6.00 17.49 19.66
N LYS A 208 7.34 17.46 19.52
CA LYS A 208 8.03 18.10 18.38
C LYS A 208 8.68 17.05 17.49
N ILE A 209 8.69 17.33 16.19
CA ILE A 209 9.38 16.51 15.20
C ILE A 209 10.89 16.72 15.35
N LEU A 210 11.62 15.66 15.67
CA LEU A 210 13.08 15.70 15.81
C LEU A 210 13.80 15.38 14.49
N SER A 211 13.23 14.49 13.68
CA SER A 211 13.77 14.12 12.39
C SER A 211 12.66 13.65 11.45
N LEU A 212 12.89 13.75 10.15
CA LEU A 212 12.02 13.25 9.10
C LEU A 212 12.85 12.35 8.17
N HIS A 213 12.32 11.17 7.89
CA HIS A 213 12.91 10.19 6.98
C HIS A 213 11.89 9.82 5.90
N LYS A 214 12.40 9.49 4.72
CA LYS A 214 11.60 9.09 3.55
C LYS A 214 11.84 7.61 3.28
#